data_7d8c59841c956406bb68311b37045346
#
_entry.id   7d8c59841c956406bb68311b37045346
#
_cell.length_a   1.000
_cell.length_b   1.000
_cell.length_c   1.000
_cell.angle_alpha   90.00
_cell.angle_beta   90.00
_cell.angle_gamma   90.00
#
_symmetry.space_group_name_H-M   'P 1'
#
loop_
_entity.id
_entity.type
_entity.pdbx_description
1 polymer ?
#
loop_
_entity_poly.entity_id
_entity_poly.type
_entity_poly.pdbx_seq_one_letter_code
_entity_poly.pdbx_strand_id
1 'polypeptide(L)'
;MSALENEPDSPEAIEAWIRERMRAHDRFADVYDASERHREEHGPECTVYPSGSGPVLGTLAAATGAKRILELGCGLGYSALWLAFASSPDGRVETIEQDDGHAALARQNFQQEGFGDRVTVLLGRAVDLLPTLTGPYDLIFCDSDIDEYGAYLDHFVRLLRLGGLLITSNLFLGRYSLEIPGLGQAAAYRDRILREQRLLTAFLRGGLALSVRK
;
A
#
# COMPACT_ATOMS: atom_id res chain seq x y z
N MET A 1 29.05 -18.94 17.59
CA MET A 1 28.06 -18.22 18.40
C MET A 1 26.71 -18.43 17.74
N SER A 2 25.76 -19.01 18.45
CA SER A 2 24.46 -19.36 17.86
C SER A 2 23.64 -18.07 17.63
N ALA A 3 22.84 -18.04 16.56
CA ALA A 3 21.99 -16.90 16.23
C ALA A 3 20.96 -16.54 17.32
N LEU A 4 20.81 -17.41 18.32
CA LEU A 4 19.89 -17.28 19.44
C LEU A 4 20.43 -16.41 20.59
N GLU A 5 21.75 -16.13 20.65
CA GLU A 5 22.36 -15.39 21.76
C GLU A 5 22.03 -13.88 21.78
N ASN A 6 21.37 -13.35 20.74
CA ASN A 6 20.99 -11.93 20.61
C ASN A 6 19.51 -11.74 20.29
N GLU A 7 18.66 -12.75 20.44
CA GLU A 7 17.24 -12.59 20.21
C GLU A 7 16.58 -11.92 21.42
N PRO A 8 15.74 -10.86 21.21
CA PRO A 8 15.07 -10.18 22.31
C PRO A 8 14.05 -11.07 23.03
N ASP A 9 13.84 -10.83 24.32
CA ASP A 9 13.03 -11.68 25.22
C ASP A 9 11.53 -11.35 25.22
N SER A 10 11.07 -10.30 24.53
CA SER A 10 9.65 -9.93 24.50
C SER A 10 9.09 -9.89 23.07
N PRO A 11 7.79 -10.16 22.87
CA PRO A 11 7.15 -10.08 21.54
C PRO A 11 7.35 -8.72 20.87
N GLU A 12 7.24 -7.61 21.62
CA GLU A 12 7.41 -6.26 21.10
C GLU A 12 8.86 -6.00 20.67
N ALA A 13 9.82 -6.48 21.45
CA ALA A 13 11.24 -6.37 21.14
C ALA A 13 11.62 -7.25 19.92
N ILE A 14 11.03 -8.44 19.81
CA ILE A 14 11.20 -9.32 18.63
C ILE A 14 10.62 -8.64 17.38
N GLU A 15 9.43 -8.05 17.46
CA GLU A 15 8.83 -7.33 16.32
C GLU A 15 9.71 -6.14 15.89
N ALA A 16 10.25 -5.36 16.84
CA ALA A 16 11.16 -4.25 16.56
C ALA A 16 12.46 -4.74 15.90
N TRP A 17 13.05 -5.81 16.43
CA TRP A 17 14.27 -6.43 15.92
C TRP A 17 14.09 -6.99 14.49
N ILE A 18 12.95 -7.63 14.20
CA ILE A 18 12.61 -8.10 12.85
C ILE A 18 12.47 -6.91 11.89
N ARG A 19 11.76 -5.87 12.32
CA ARG A 19 11.54 -4.65 11.51
C ARG A 19 12.84 -3.97 11.14
N GLU A 20 13.77 -3.83 12.10
CA GLU A 20 15.10 -3.26 11.86
C GLU A 20 15.87 -4.06 10.80
N ARG A 21 15.84 -5.40 10.90
CA ARG A 21 16.50 -6.27 9.93
C ARG A 21 15.87 -6.24 8.57
N MET A 22 14.54 -6.23 8.50
CA MET A 22 13.83 -6.06 7.23
C MET A 22 14.23 -4.74 6.56
N ARG A 23 14.35 -3.65 7.34
CA ARG A 23 14.78 -2.35 6.83
C ARG A 23 16.23 -2.37 6.35
N ALA A 24 17.13 -3.05 7.03
CA ALA A 24 18.53 -3.18 6.61
C ALA A 24 18.70 -3.94 5.28
N HIS A 25 17.70 -4.69 4.86
CA HIS A 25 17.65 -5.43 3.59
C HIS A 25 16.60 -4.88 2.62
N ASP A 26 16.04 -3.70 2.90
CA ASP A 26 15.05 -3.07 2.04
C ASP A 26 15.71 -2.57 0.75
N ARG A 27 15.30 -3.16 -0.39
CA ARG A 27 15.82 -2.81 -1.70
C ARG A 27 15.62 -1.33 -2.05
N PHE A 28 14.55 -0.74 -1.57
CA PHE A 28 14.16 0.64 -1.86
C PHE A 28 14.27 1.55 -0.64
N ALA A 29 15.22 1.26 0.25
CA ALA A 29 15.46 2.05 1.46
C ALA A 29 15.71 3.53 1.16
N ASP A 30 16.43 3.85 0.07
CA ASP A 30 16.72 5.23 -0.32
C ASP A 30 15.44 6.02 -0.67
N VAL A 31 14.48 5.39 -1.34
CA VAL A 31 13.17 6.00 -1.66
C VAL A 31 12.30 6.13 -0.41
N TYR A 32 12.37 5.14 0.49
CA TYR A 32 11.72 5.22 1.79
C TYR A 32 12.25 6.41 2.60
N ASP A 33 13.57 6.53 2.72
CA ASP A 33 14.23 7.60 3.48
C ASP A 33 14.02 8.98 2.84
N ALA A 34 13.95 9.05 1.50
CA ALA A 34 13.56 10.26 0.79
C ALA A 34 12.12 10.67 1.11
N SER A 35 11.19 9.72 1.21
CA SER A 35 9.79 9.98 1.58
C SER A 35 9.66 10.48 3.02
N GLU A 36 10.40 9.90 3.97
CA GLU A 36 10.44 10.39 5.36
C GLU A 36 10.98 11.82 5.43
N ARG A 37 12.11 12.11 4.78
CA ARG A 37 12.67 13.47 4.72
C ARG A 37 11.71 14.47 4.09
N HIS A 38 11.07 14.09 2.98
CA HIS A 38 10.09 14.93 2.32
C HIS A 38 8.94 15.31 3.26
N ARG A 39 8.42 14.34 4.01
CA ARG A 39 7.37 14.56 5.02
C ARG A 39 7.84 15.50 6.14
N GLU A 40 9.05 15.32 6.65
CA GLU A 40 9.63 16.16 7.70
C GLU A 40 9.81 17.62 7.22
N GLU A 41 10.24 17.82 5.99
CA GLU A 41 10.47 19.13 5.38
C GLU A 41 9.17 19.89 5.09
N HIS A 42 8.09 19.18 4.70
CA HIS A 42 6.80 19.80 4.34
C HIS A 42 5.79 19.83 5.50
N GLY A 43 6.13 19.21 6.64
CA GLY A 43 5.35 19.31 7.87
C GLY A 43 4.06 18.47 7.88
N PRO A 44 3.16 18.76 8.84
CA PRO A 44 2.01 17.91 9.15
C PRO A 44 0.93 17.83 8.06
N GLU A 45 0.93 18.73 7.10
CA GLU A 45 -0.01 18.71 5.97
C GLU A 45 0.47 17.84 4.81
N CYS A 46 1.72 17.39 4.86
CA CYS A 46 2.25 16.47 3.87
C CYS A 46 1.57 15.11 3.97
N THR A 47 1.04 14.62 2.85
CA THR A 47 0.34 13.33 2.78
C THR A 47 1.24 12.15 2.43
N VAL A 48 2.55 12.35 2.33
CA VAL A 48 3.52 11.28 2.08
C VAL A 48 3.85 10.56 3.39
N TYR A 49 3.33 9.35 3.55
CA TYR A 49 3.61 8.48 4.68
C TYR A 49 4.12 7.12 4.16
N PRO A 50 5.44 6.93 4.00
CA PRO A 50 5.93 5.65 3.53
C PRO A 50 5.61 4.58 4.59
N SER A 51 4.74 3.65 4.22
CA SER A 51 4.45 2.53 5.10
C SER A 51 5.58 1.52 5.02
N GLY A 52 6.08 1.02 6.14
CA GLY A 52 7.09 -0.05 6.16
C GLY A 52 6.58 -1.40 5.62
N SER A 53 5.47 -1.39 4.89
CA SER A 53 4.81 -2.58 4.34
C SER A 53 5.35 -3.01 2.96
N GLY A 54 6.32 -2.29 2.39
CA GLY A 54 6.86 -2.58 1.05
C GLY A 54 7.23 -4.05 0.84
N PRO A 55 8.09 -4.68 1.68
CA PRO A 55 8.41 -6.10 1.55
C PRO A 55 7.19 -7.03 1.64
N VAL A 56 6.20 -6.70 2.47
CA VAL A 56 4.94 -7.47 2.58
C VAL A 56 4.15 -7.38 1.27
N LEU A 57 4.01 -6.16 0.71
CA LEU A 57 3.33 -5.93 -0.57
C LEU A 57 4.02 -6.70 -1.70
N GLY A 58 5.35 -6.63 -1.77
CA GLY A 58 6.13 -7.39 -2.74
C GLY A 58 5.92 -8.90 -2.59
N THR A 59 5.95 -9.42 -1.37
CA THR A 59 5.71 -10.85 -1.10
C THR A 59 4.32 -11.28 -1.57
N LEU A 60 3.28 -10.47 -1.32
CA LEU A 60 1.91 -10.76 -1.74
C LEU A 60 1.75 -10.66 -3.27
N ALA A 61 2.39 -9.69 -3.92
CA ALA A 61 2.39 -9.57 -5.37
C ALA A 61 3.06 -10.80 -6.03
N ALA A 62 4.19 -11.25 -5.51
CA ALA A 62 4.88 -12.46 -5.98
C ALA A 62 4.04 -13.73 -5.73
N ALA A 63 3.49 -13.90 -4.52
CA ALA A 63 2.70 -15.07 -4.15
C ALA A 63 1.42 -15.23 -4.99
N THR A 64 0.83 -14.13 -5.43
CA THR A 64 -0.37 -14.13 -6.28
C THR A 64 -0.05 -14.18 -7.78
N GLY A 65 1.23 -14.07 -8.16
CA GLY A 65 1.66 -13.98 -9.56
C GLY A 65 1.05 -12.77 -10.27
N ALA A 66 0.83 -11.68 -9.54
CA ALA A 66 0.14 -10.50 -10.06
C ALA A 66 0.84 -9.91 -11.27
N LYS A 67 0.07 -9.61 -12.32
CA LYS A 67 0.54 -8.97 -13.56
C LYS A 67 -0.02 -7.57 -13.73
N ARG A 68 -1.27 -7.36 -13.39
CA ARG A 68 -1.91 -6.05 -13.48
C ARG A 68 -2.31 -5.58 -12.08
N ILE A 69 -1.64 -4.54 -11.62
CA ILE A 69 -1.75 -4.03 -10.25
C ILE A 69 -2.25 -2.60 -10.29
N LEU A 70 -3.21 -2.27 -9.43
CA LEU A 70 -3.66 -0.91 -9.17
C LEU A 70 -3.26 -0.52 -7.75
N GLU A 71 -2.71 0.67 -7.59
CA GLU A 71 -2.42 1.28 -6.31
C GLU A 71 -3.14 2.61 -6.17
N LEU A 72 -3.65 2.90 -4.99
CA LEU A 72 -4.22 4.20 -4.60
C LEU A 72 -3.35 4.80 -3.50
N GLY A 73 -2.78 5.99 -3.78
CA GLY A 73 -1.80 6.64 -2.92
C GLY A 73 -0.38 6.25 -3.31
N CYS A 74 0.22 7.02 -4.21
CA CYS A 74 1.58 6.79 -4.70
C CYS A 74 2.65 7.38 -3.77
N GLY A 75 2.41 8.59 -3.25
CA GLY A 75 3.45 9.37 -2.59
C GLY A 75 4.68 9.51 -3.47
N LEU A 76 5.86 9.17 -2.95
CA LEU A 76 7.09 9.17 -3.74
C LEU A 76 7.41 7.81 -4.41
N GLY A 77 6.49 6.84 -4.36
CA GLY A 77 6.55 5.60 -5.15
C GLY A 77 7.17 4.39 -4.48
N TYR A 78 7.43 4.43 -3.18
CA TYR A 78 8.06 3.33 -2.46
C TYR A 78 7.28 2.00 -2.57
N SER A 79 6.00 2.00 -2.28
CA SER A 79 5.13 0.82 -2.37
C SER A 79 4.95 0.35 -3.81
N ALA A 80 4.77 1.28 -4.76
CA ALA A 80 4.68 0.97 -6.18
C ALA A 80 5.93 0.25 -6.72
N LEU A 81 7.13 0.66 -6.25
CA LEU A 81 8.40 -0.02 -6.58
C LEU A 81 8.42 -1.46 -6.08
N TRP A 82 8.01 -1.71 -4.85
CA TRP A 82 7.91 -3.07 -4.30
C TRP A 82 6.90 -3.93 -5.07
N LEU A 83 5.74 -3.37 -5.40
CA LEU A 83 4.72 -4.05 -6.21
C LEU A 83 5.26 -4.37 -7.62
N ALA A 84 5.94 -3.43 -8.27
CA ALA A 84 6.52 -3.63 -9.59
C ALA A 84 7.68 -4.63 -9.56
N PHE A 85 8.58 -4.52 -8.58
CA PHE A 85 9.73 -5.42 -8.43
C PHE A 85 9.31 -6.88 -8.30
N ALA A 86 8.32 -7.15 -7.45
CA ALA A 86 7.92 -8.50 -7.09
C ALA A 86 6.81 -9.08 -7.97
N SER A 87 6.15 -8.27 -8.80
CA SER A 87 5.17 -8.76 -9.77
C SER A 87 5.84 -9.59 -10.87
N SER A 88 5.03 -10.30 -11.65
CA SER A 88 5.53 -11.07 -12.82
C SER A 88 6.42 -10.20 -13.72
N PRO A 89 7.38 -10.77 -14.47
CA PRO A 89 8.32 -9.99 -15.29
C PRO A 89 7.65 -9.05 -16.30
N ASP A 90 6.46 -9.43 -16.78
CA ASP A 90 5.60 -8.64 -17.67
C ASP A 90 4.55 -7.80 -16.88
N GLY A 91 4.65 -7.78 -15.56
CA GLY A 91 3.72 -7.08 -14.70
C GLY A 91 3.79 -5.56 -14.84
N ARG A 92 2.65 -4.91 -14.66
CA ARG A 92 2.46 -3.46 -14.72
C ARG A 92 1.72 -2.97 -13.50
N VAL A 93 2.13 -1.81 -13.00
CA VAL A 93 1.48 -1.10 -11.89
C VAL A 93 0.92 0.21 -12.42
N GLU A 94 -0.35 0.44 -12.20
CA GLU A 94 -1.01 1.74 -12.33
C GLU A 94 -1.17 2.29 -10.91
N THR A 95 -0.58 3.45 -10.61
CA THR A 95 -0.68 4.08 -9.29
C THR A 95 -1.32 5.45 -9.38
N ILE A 96 -2.30 5.71 -8.52
CA ILE A 96 -3.03 6.98 -8.48
C ILE A 96 -2.37 7.91 -7.48
N GLU A 97 -2.09 9.15 -7.92
CA GLU A 97 -1.57 10.23 -7.09
C GLU A 97 -2.30 11.53 -7.43
N GLN A 98 -2.75 12.26 -6.41
CA GLN A 98 -3.49 13.51 -6.61
C GLN A 98 -2.59 14.74 -6.66
N ASP A 99 -1.41 14.70 -6.04
CA ASP A 99 -0.44 15.77 -6.02
C ASP A 99 0.54 15.63 -7.20
N ASP A 100 0.67 16.69 -8.02
CA ASP A 100 1.50 16.66 -9.22
C ASP A 100 2.99 16.70 -8.89
N GLY A 101 3.38 17.31 -7.77
CA GLY A 101 4.75 17.33 -7.25
C GLY A 101 5.19 15.94 -6.79
N HIS A 102 4.36 15.27 -5.98
CA HIS A 102 4.60 13.88 -5.58
C HIS A 102 4.66 12.95 -6.78
N ALA A 103 3.72 13.10 -7.72
CA ALA A 103 3.71 12.31 -8.96
C ALA A 103 4.97 12.51 -9.80
N ALA A 104 5.51 13.72 -9.86
CA ALA A 104 6.75 14.01 -10.57
C ALA A 104 7.96 13.34 -9.90
N LEU A 105 8.06 13.43 -8.56
CA LEU A 105 9.12 12.78 -7.78
C LEU A 105 9.02 11.25 -7.89
N ALA A 106 7.82 10.69 -7.81
CA ALA A 106 7.60 9.25 -7.98
C ALA A 106 8.07 8.76 -9.36
N ARG A 107 7.71 9.47 -10.44
CA ARG A 107 8.20 9.13 -11.81
C ARG A 107 9.72 9.16 -11.91
N GLN A 108 10.36 10.14 -11.25
CA GLN A 108 11.83 10.21 -11.20
C GLN A 108 12.41 9.00 -10.47
N ASN A 109 11.86 8.62 -9.32
CA ASN A 109 12.28 7.44 -8.58
C ASN A 109 12.09 6.15 -9.41
N PHE A 110 10.97 6.00 -10.12
CA PHE A 110 10.74 4.85 -11.00
C PHE A 110 11.77 4.74 -12.11
N GLN A 111 12.18 5.85 -12.72
CA GLN A 111 13.23 5.87 -13.72
C GLN A 111 14.59 5.49 -13.14
N GLN A 112 14.96 6.06 -11.99
CA GLN A 112 16.22 5.79 -11.31
C GLN A 112 16.37 4.33 -10.90
N GLU A 113 15.27 3.73 -10.41
CA GLU A 113 15.22 2.32 -9.99
C GLU A 113 15.02 1.33 -11.16
N GLY A 114 14.85 1.81 -12.39
CA GLY A 114 14.69 0.97 -13.58
C GLY A 114 13.29 0.41 -13.78
N PHE A 115 12.26 1.03 -13.18
CA PHE A 115 10.86 0.62 -13.29
C PHE A 115 9.97 1.60 -14.08
N GLY A 116 10.55 2.62 -14.72
CA GLY A 116 9.79 3.65 -15.44
C GLY A 116 8.84 3.10 -16.51
N ASP A 117 9.22 1.99 -17.17
CA ASP A 117 8.38 1.34 -18.18
C ASP A 117 7.32 0.40 -17.59
N ARG A 118 7.37 0.13 -16.28
CA ARG A 118 6.49 -0.83 -15.59
C ARG A 118 5.49 -0.17 -14.65
N VAL A 119 5.73 1.09 -14.26
CA VAL A 119 4.86 1.85 -13.36
C VAL A 119 4.33 3.08 -14.07
N THR A 120 3.01 3.23 -14.12
CA THR A 120 2.31 4.38 -14.69
C THR A 120 1.62 5.16 -13.57
N VAL A 121 1.95 6.46 -13.44
CA VAL A 121 1.26 7.35 -12.49
C VAL A 121 0.06 7.99 -13.17
N LEU A 122 -1.13 7.69 -12.65
CA LEU A 122 -2.40 8.32 -13.01
C LEU A 122 -2.60 9.52 -12.09
N LEU A 123 -2.44 10.73 -12.63
CA LEU A 123 -2.58 11.96 -11.86
C LEU A 123 -4.06 12.32 -11.67
N GLY A 124 -4.49 12.46 -10.43
CA GLY A 124 -5.85 12.83 -10.06
C GLY A 124 -6.31 12.18 -8.76
N ARG A 125 -7.51 12.55 -8.31
CA ARG A 125 -8.11 11.96 -7.12
C ARG A 125 -8.66 10.56 -7.43
N ALA A 126 -8.49 9.64 -6.50
CA ALA A 126 -8.96 8.26 -6.67
C ALA A 126 -10.47 8.18 -6.88
N VAL A 127 -11.26 9.01 -6.20
CA VAL A 127 -12.72 9.06 -6.34
C VAL A 127 -13.17 9.41 -7.77
N ASP A 128 -12.39 10.23 -8.47
CA ASP A 128 -12.69 10.65 -9.85
C ASP A 128 -12.19 9.65 -10.89
N LEU A 129 -11.06 9.01 -10.62
CA LEU A 129 -10.42 8.09 -11.56
C LEU A 129 -10.99 6.67 -11.51
N LEU A 130 -11.30 6.13 -10.33
CA LEU A 130 -11.81 4.76 -10.18
C LEU A 130 -13.02 4.45 -11.07
N PRO A 131 -14.02 5.35 -11.24
CA PRO A 131 -15.14 5.11 -12.15
C PRO A 131 -14.73 4.89 -13.62
N THR A 132 -13.63 5.51 -14.05
CA THR A 132 -13.16 5.49 -15.46
C THR A 132 -12.27 4.28 -15.77
N LEU A 133 -11.68 3.65 -14.74
CA LEU A 133 -10.77 2.54 -14.93
C LEU A 133 -11.51 1.28 -15.37
N THR A 134 -10.80 0.49 -16.20
CA THR A 134 -11.30 -0.80 -16.69
C THR A 134 -10.42 -1.93 -16.16
N GLY A 135 -11.04 -2.86 -15.41
CA GLY A 135 -10.38 -4.09 -14.95
C GLY A 135 -10.20 -5.13 -16.07
N PRO A 136 -9.81 -6.35 -15.76
CA PRO A 136 -9.56 -6.81 -14.40
C PRO A 136 -8.12 -6.55 -13.92
N TYR A 137 -7.98 -6.29 -12.62
CA TYR A 137 -6.70 -6.27 -11.91
C TYR A 137 -6.51 -7.57 -11.12
N ASP A 138 -5.27 -8.01 -10.99
CA ASP A 138 -4.90 -9.15 -10.16
C ASP A 138 -4.78 -8.77 -8.68
N LEU A 139 -4.27 -7.56 -8.44
CA LEU A 139 -4.07 -7.01 -7.12
C LEU A 139 -4.46 -5.52 -7.12
N ILE A 140 -5.16 -5.09 -6.07
CA ILE A 140 -5.40 -3.67 -5.76
C ILE A 140 -4.81 -3.40 -4.38
N PHE A 141 -3.99 -2.36 -4.25
CA PHE A 141 -3.51 -1.83 -2.98
C PHE A 141 -4.10 -0.45 -2.75
N CYS A 142 -4.74 -0.25 -1.59
CA CYS A 142 -5.35 1.01 -1.18
C CYS A 142 -4.65 1.57 0.05
N ASP A 143 -3.92 2.67 -0.13
CA ASP A 143 -3.23 3.45 0.91
C ASP A 143 -3.41 4.95 0.63
N SER A 144 -4.65 5.41 0.61
CA SER A 144 -5.02 6.78 0.29
C SER A 144 -5.87 7.39 1.41
N ASP A 145 -6.66 8.42 1.12
CA ASP A 145 -7.52 9.06 2.10
C ASP A 145 -8.58 8.08 2.64
N ILE A 146 -8.47 7.78 3.93
CA ILE A 146 -9.34 6.81 4.61
C ILE A 146 -10.81 7.25 4.64
N ASP A 147 -11.09 8.54 4.53
CA ASP A 147 -12.44 9.07 4.49
C ASP A 147 -13.20 8.65 3.22
N GLU A 148 -12.47 8.35 2.16
CA GLU A 148 -13.02 7.95 0.86
C GLU A 148 -13.14 6.42 0.67
N TYR A 149 -12.55 5.59 1.53
CA TYR A 149 -12.52 4.12 1.38
C TYR A 149 -13.91 3.50 1.21
N GLY A 150 -14.92 4.06 1.89
CA GLY A 150 -16.30 3.64 1.73
C GLY A 150 -16.81 3.77 0.30
N ALA A 151 -16.44 4.83 -0.41
CA ALA A 151 -16.82 5.07 -1.80
C ALA A 151 -16.10 4.11 -2.78
N TYR A 152 -14.91 3.62 -2.42
CA TYR A 152 -14.09 2.82 -3.32
C TYR A 152 -14.48 1.34 -3.39
N LEU A 153 -15.13 0.78 -2.37
CA LEU A 153 -15.32 -0.67 -2.22
C LEU A 153 -16.03 -1.32 -3.42
N ASP A 154 -17.09 -0.72 -3.94
CA ASP A 154 -17.79 -1.27 -5.11
C ASP A 154 -16.93 -1.20 -6.38
N HIS A 155 -16.09 -0.17 -6.50
CA HIS A 155 -15.12 -0.10 -7.59
C HIS A 155 -14.03 -1.17 -7.46
N PHE A 156 -13.53 -1.43 -6.25
CA PHE A 156 -12.56 -2.51 -6.02
C PHE A 156 -13.13 -3.87 -6.44
N VAL A 157 -14.35 -4.18 -6.01
CA VAL A 157 -15.00 -5.43 -6.39
C VAL A 157 -15.20 -5.51 -7.92
N ARG A 158 -15.59 -4.42 -8.57
CA ARG A 158 -15.76 -4.38 -10.02
C ARG A 158 -14.43 -4.58 -10.78
N LEU A 159 -13.37 -3.95 -10.30
CA LEU A 159 -12.07 -3.88 -10.95
C LEU A 159 -11.22 -5.12 -10.75
N LEU A 160 -11.36 -5.85 -9.63
CA LEU A 160 -10.61 -7.08 -9.39
C LEU A 160 -11.14 -8.23 -10.28
N ARG A 161 -10.25 -9.14 -10.71
CA ARG A 161 -10.68 -10.44 -11.24
C ARG A 161 -11.18 -11.35 -10.12
N LEU A 162 -11.87 -12.43 -10.46
CA LEU A 162 -12.15 -13.52 -9.52
C LEU A 162 -10.81 -14.11 -9.03
N GLY A 163 -10.69 -14.32 -7.72
CA GLY A 163 -9.44 -14.71 -7.06
C GLY A 163 -8.40 -13.58 -6.97
N GLY A 164 -8.72 -12.35 -7.40
CA GLY A 164 -7.86 -11.17 -7.23
C GLY A 164 -7.80 -10.70 -5.78
N LEU A 165 -6.67 -10.09 -5.40
CA LEU A 165 -6.38 -9.66 -4.05
C LEU A 165 -6.56 -8.14 -3.88
N LEU A 166 -7.37 -7.74 -2.91
CA LEU A 166 -7.43 -6.37 -2.39
C LEU A 166 -6.63 -6.31 -1.09
N ILE A 167 -5.72 -5.36 -0.99
CA ILE A 167 -4.99 -5.01 0.22
C ILE A 167 -5.41 -3.60 0.62
N THR A 168 -5.93 -3.42 1.82
CA THR A 168 -6.30 -2.09 2.34
C THR A 168 -5.51 -1.81 3.61
N SER A 169 -4.84 -0.66 3.65
CA SER A 169 -4.02 -0.22 4.79
C SER A 169 -4.78 0.73 5.73
N ASN A 170 -4.11 1.17 6.79
CA ASN A 170 -4.54 2.22 7.72
C ASN A 170 -5.84 1.91 8.52
N LEU A 171 -6.28 0.66 8.55
CA LEU A 171 -7.57 0.31 9.15
C LEU A 171 -7.59 0.33 10.68
N PHE A 172 -6.42 0.44 11.34
CA PHE A 172 -6.30 0.49 12.81
C PHE A 172 -5.71 1.80 13.34
N LEU A 173 -5.53 2.82 12.48
CA LEU A 173 -4.94 4.11 12.89
C LEU A 173 -5.64 4.72 14.10
N GLY A 174 -6.94 4.59 14.22
CA GLY A 174 -7.69 5.08 15.33
C GLY A 174 -7.49 4.42 16.69
N ARG A 175 -6.72 3.37 16.74
CA ARG A 175 -6.41 2.72 18.01
C ARG A 175 -5.34 3.48 18.80
N TYR A 176 -4.57 4.34 18.15
CA TYR A 176 -3.39 5.00 18.74
C TYR A 176 -3.57 6.50 18.97
N SER A 177 -4.61 7.13 18.42
CA SER A 177 -4.94 8.53 18.66
C SER A 177 -6.43 8.80 18.48
N LEU A 178 -7.04 9.49 19.43
CA LEU A 178 -8.46 9.90 19.39
C LEU A 178 -8.71 11.14 18.51
N GLU A 179 -7.65 11.76 17.98
CA GLU A 179 -7.71 13.03 17.27
C GLU A 179 -7.41 12.92 15.77
N ILE A 180 -7.27 11.71 15.21
CA ILE A 180 -7.03 11.54 13.77
C ILE A 180 -8.36 11.67 13.03
N PRO A 181 -8.49 12.61 12.06
CA PRO A 181 -9.62 12.66 11.14
C PRO A 181 -9.82 11.31 10.44
N GLY A 182 -11.06 10.94 10.16
CA GLY A 182 -11.35 9.68 9.46
C GLY A 182 -11.51 8.44 10.31
N LEU A 183 -11.37 8.52 11.64
CA LEU A 183 -11.51 7.37 12.54
C LEU A 183 -12.86 6.66 12.44
N GLY A 184 -13.93 7.44 12.34
CA GLY A 184 -15.29 6.91 12.16
C GLY A 184 -15.45 6.20 10.82
N GLN A 185 -14.82 6.72 9.78
CA GLN A 185 -14.85 6.15 8.43
C GLN A 185 -14.07 4.83 8.35
N ALA A 186 -12.93 4.73 9.01
CA ALA A 186 -12.18 3.47 9.10
C ALA A 186 -13.02 2.37 9.78
N ALA A 187 -13.74 2.70 10.85
CA ALA A 187 -14.63 1.76 11.53
C ALA A 187 -15.79 1.33 10.62
N ALA A 188 -16.43 2.28 9.94
CA ALA A 188 -17.50 2.01 8.98
C ALA A 188 -17.02 1.15 7.81
N TYR A 189 -15.82 1.43 7.29
CA TYR A 189 -15.23 0.62 6.22
C TYR A 189 -14.92 -0.81 6.67
N ARG A 190 -14.32 -1.00 7.88
CA ARG A 190 -14.07 -2.35 8.42
C ARG A 190 -15.35 -3.18 8.52
N ASP A 191 -16.45 -2.58 9.01
CA ASP A 191 -17.73 -3.24 9.09
C ASP A 191 -18.31 -3.56 7.71
N ARG A 192 -18.21 -2.62 6.78
CA ARG A 192 -18.69 -2.79 5.40
C ARG A 192 -17.94 -3.88 4.64
N ILE A 193 -16.59 -3.91 4.69
CA ILE A 193 -15.79 -4.90 3.97
C ILE A 193 -15.99 -6.32 4.52
N LEU A 194 -16.24 -6.47 5.83
CA LEU A 194 -16.57 -7.77 6.45
C LEU A 194 -17.91 -8.31 6.00
N ARG A 195 -18.88 -7.42 5.70
CA ARG A 195 -20.21 -7.81 5.21
C ARG A 195 -20.29 -8.00 3.71
N GLU A 196 -19.24 -7.62 2.98
CA GLU A 196 -19.21 -7.75 1.52
C GLU A 196 -19.09 -9.22 1.11
N GLN A 197 -20.20 -9.80 0.66
CA GLN A 197 -20.31 -11.23 0.35
C GLN A 197 -19.46 -11.67 -0.84
N ARG A 198 -19.09 -10.73 -1.74
CA ARG A 198 -18.23 -10.98 -2.90
C ARG A 198 -16.75 -11.07 -2.53
N LEU A 199 -16.40 -10.77 -1.27
CA LEU A 199 -15.03 -10.82 -0.75
C LEU A 199 -14.91 -11.85 0.37
N LEU A 200 -13.72 -12.47 0.46
CA LEU A 200 -13.27 -13.20 1.62
C LEU A 200 -12.20 -12.36 2.30
N THR A 201 -12.49 -11.82 3.48
CA THR A 201 -11.65 -10.82 4.14
C THR A 201 -11.05 -11.33 5.44
N ALA A 202 -9.77 -11.02 5.66
CA ALA A 202 -9.06 -11.21 6.92
C ALA A 202 -8.29 -9.94 7.29
N PHE A 203 -8.24 -9.62 8.58
CA PHE A 203 -7.43 -8.52 9.10
C PHE A 203 -6.11 -9.02 9.67
N LEU A 204 -5.02 -8.35 9.33
CA LEU A 204 -3.70 -8.60 9.89
C LEU A 204 -3.38 -7.60 11.01
N ARG A 205 -2.47 -7.98 11.90
CA ARG A 205 -1.87 -7.02 12.83
C ARG A 205 -1.18 -5.90 12.02
N GLY A 206 -1.20 -4.69 12.55
CA GLY A 206 -0.62 -3.52 11.85
C GLY A 206 -1.59 -2.79 10.93
N GLY A 207 -2.87 -3.17 10.87
CA GLY A 207 -3.91 -2.39 10.20
C GLY A 207 -4.12 -2.68 8.71
N LEU A 208 -3.62 -3.81 8.22
CA LEU A 208 -3.93 -4.29 6.88
C LEU A 208 -5.17 -5.18 6.88
N ALA A 209 -6.01 -5.05 5.85
CA ALA A 209 -6.97 -6.07 5.47
C ALA A 209 -6.56 -6.71 4.15
N LEU A 210 -6.67 -8.03 4.10
CA LEU A 210 -6.54 -8.81 2.87
C LEU A 210 -7.89 -9.34 2.49
N SER A 211 -8.32 -9.10 1.25
CA SER A 211 -9.61 -9.53 0.75
C SER A 211 -9.47 -10.16 -0.63
N VAL A 212 -9.96 -11.38 -0.80
CA VAL A 212 -9.94 -12.08 -2.08
C VAL A 212 -11.34 -12.03 -2.71
N ARG A 213 -11.44 -11.64 -3.98
CA ARG A 213 -12.70 -11.65 -4.71
C ARG A 213 -13.13 -13.10 -5.00
N LYS A 214 -14.34 -13.47 -4.51
CA LYS A 214 -14.98 -14.77 -4.74
C LYS A 214 -15.72 -14.81 -6.06
#